data_50e57b0b8f62fba7a2296864a747e954
#
_entry.id   50e57b0b8f62fba7a2296864a747e954
#
_cell.length_a   1.000
_cell.length_b   1.000
_cell.length_c   1.000
_cell.angle_alpha   90.00
_cell.angle_beta   90.00
_cell.angle_gamma   90.00
#
_symmetry.space_group_name_H-M   'P 1'
#
loop_
_entity.id
_entity.type
_entity.pdbx_description
1 polymer ?
#
loop_
_entity_poly.entity_id
_entity_poly.type
_entity_poly.pdbx_seq_one_letter_code
_entity_poly.pdbx_strand_id
1 'polypeptide(L)'
;MALEQIKGKLVVSCQALPHEPLHSSYIMSRMAVAAMEGGAAGIRAQSVPDINAIAEACHLPIIGIVKRNYDDSEIYITPTMKEVDELLTTRAEIIAMDATCRKRPGGIPVRDLVDRVHEAGRLAMADCSTFEECRVAQETGFDMVSTTMSGYTDYSPRLEGPDFDLIRRCAEELAVPVIAEGKIHYPEDLKKAFECGAFSAVVGGAITRPQEITARFVKILG
;
A
#
# COMPACT_ATOMS: atom_id res chain seq x y z
N MET A 1 8.96 8.27 -14.85
CA MET A 1 7.62 8.19 -14.22
C MET A 1 7.76 7.40 -12.93
N ALA A 2 6.95 7.68 -11.90
CA ALA A 2 7.03 7.03 -10.57
C ALA A 2 7.02 5.49 -10.65
N LEU A 3 6.17 4.92 -11.50
CA LEU A 3 6.05 3.47 -11.70
C LEU A 3 7.39 2.83 -12.15
N GLU A 4 8.09 3.42 -13.10
CA GLU A 4 9.38 2.90 -13.56
C GLU A 4 10.49 2.99 -12.49
N GLN A 5 10.40 3.96 -11.57
CA GLN A 5 11.38 4.09 -10.49
C GLN A 5 11.29 2.95 -9.48
N ILE A 6 10.08 2.42 -9.24
CA ILE A 6 9.85 1.33 -8.27
C ILE A 6 9.94 -0.08 -8.90
N LYS A 7 10.03 -0.19 -10.23
CA LYS A 7 10.09 -1.49 -10.93
C LYS A 7 11.27 -2.35 -10.47
N GLY A 8 11.00 -3.57 -10.03
CA GLY A 8 12.00 -4.51 -9.54
C GLY A 8 12.62 -4.09 -8.21
N LYS A 9 12.00 -3.14 -7.46
CA LYS A 9 12.59 -2.55 -6.27
C LYS A 9 11.61 -2.53 -5.10
N LEU A 10 12.16 -2.20 -3.92
CA LEU A 10 11.43 -2.12 -2.67
C LEU A 10 10.84 -0.73 -2.45
N VAL A 11 9.58 -0.68 -2.07
CA VAL A 11 8.89 0.46 -1.47
C VAL A 11 8.78 0.21 0.04
N VAL A 12 9.09 1.20 0.86
CA VAL A 12 8.96 1.09 2.32
C VAL A 12 7.70 1.83 2.79
N SER A 13 6.87 1.14 3.56
CA SER A 13 5.67 1.74 4.15
C SER A 13 6.01 2.44 5.47
N CYS A 14 6.00 3.76 5.47
CA CYS A 14 6.22 4.63 6.63
C CYS A 14 4.87 5.13 7.14
N GLN A 15 4.27 4.40 8.05
CA GLN A 15 2.95 4.69 8.62
C GLN A 15 2.94 4.37 10.11
N ALA A 16 2.33 5.26 10.91
CA ALA A 16 2.00 5.01 12.30
C ALA A 16 0.61 5.56 12.61
N LEU A 17 -0.21 4.75 13.27
CA LEU A 17 -1.57 5.14 13.68
C LEU A 17 -1.51 5.99 14.98
N PRO A 18 -2.54 6.76 15.31
CA PRO A 18 -2.54 7.66 16.48
C PRO A 18 -2.20 7.00 17.83
N HIS A 19 -2.46 5.70 17.96
CA HIS A 19 -2.15 4.94 19.19
C HIS A 19 -0.75 4.29 19.16
N GLU A 20 -0.02 4.36 18.07
CA GLU A 20 1.31 3.77 17.94
C GLU A 20 2.40 4.71 18.47
N PRO A 21 3.47 4.17 19.10
CA PRO A 21 4.47 4.99 19.78
C PRO A 21 5.26 5.93 18.85
N LEU A 22 5.33 5.62 17.56
CA LEU A 22 6.06 6.42 16.57
C LEU A 22 5.14 7.35 15.77
N HIS A 23 3.89 7.57 16.21
CA HIS A 23 2.96 8.47 15.53
C HIS A 23 3.43 9.92 15.56
N SER A 24 4.04 10.36 14.46
CA SER A 24 4.53 11.72 14.26
C SER A 24 4.98 11.89 12.81
N SER A 25 4.55 12.96 12.15
CA SER A 25 4.99 13.26 10.77
C SER A 25 6.50 13.48 10.68
N TYR A 26 7.10 14.06 11.73
CA TYR A 26 8.56 14.18 11.83
C TYR A 26 9.23 12.79 11.88
N ILE A 27 8.72 11.86 12.72
CA ILE A 27 9.30 10.50 12.82
C ILE A 27 9.11 9.77 11.49
N MET A 28 7.95 9.85 10.85
CA MET A 28 7.70 9.20 9.55
C MET A 28 8.62 9.76 8.46
N SER A 29 8.88 11.06 8.45
CA SER A 29 9.83 11.66 7.51
C SER A 29 11.27 11.15 7.73
N ARG A 30 11.71 10.98 8.98
CA ARG A 30 13.03 10.41 9.30
C ARG A 30 13.15 8.93 8.94
N MET A 31 12.06 8.17 9.14
CA MET A 31 11.95 6.77 8.68
C MET A 31 12.09 6.67 7.15
N ALA A 32 11.45 7.59 6.42
CA ALA A 32 11.53 7.63 4.95
C ALA A 32 12.97 7.94 4.47
N VAL A 33 13.67 8.87 5.13
CA VAL A 33 15.09 9.16 4.84
C VAL A 33 15.95 7.92 5.11
N ALA A 34 15.77 7.26 6.26
CA ALA A 34 16.52 6.05 6.58
C ALA A 34 16.25 4.91 5.58
N ALA A 35 14.98 4.75 5.15
CA ALA A 35 14.63 3.79 4.10
C ALA A 35 15.30 4.12 2.76
N MET A 36 15.32 5.39 2.36
CA MET A 36 16.00 5.86 1.16
C MET A 36 17.52 5.61 1.22
N GLU A 37 18.17 5.90 2.33
CA GLU A 37 19.59 5.61 2.56
C GLU A 37 19.88 4.09 2.53
N GLY A 38 18.91 3.28 2.96
CA GLY A 38 18.94 1.82 2.87
C GLY A 38 18.68 1.26 1.47
N GLY A 39 18.36 2.10 0.48
CA GLY A 39 18.16 1.71 -0.91
C GLY A 39 16.71 1.48 -1.32
N ALA A 40 15.71 1.91 -0.52
CA ALA A 40 14.32 1.93 -0.95
C ALA A 40 14.15 2.84 -2.18
N ALA A 41 13.26 2.44 -3.09
CA ALA A 41 12.99 3.17 -4.33
C ALA A 41 11.66 3.93 -4.33
N GLY A 42 10.87 3.81 -3.26
CA GLY A 42 9.62 4.51 -3.05
C GLY A 42 9.17 4.43 -1.60
N ILE A 43 8.24 5.26 -1.23
CA ILE A 43 7.64 5.30 0.12
C ILE A 43 6.13 5.16 -0.02
N ARG A 44 5.52 4.31 0.81
CA ARG A 44 4.07 4.33 1.03
C ARG A 44 3.78 5.04 2.34
N ALA A 45 2.92 6.06 2.31
CA ALA A 45 2.65 6.92 3.45
C ALA A 45 1.15 7.18 3.61
N GLN A 46 0.73 7.42 4.85
CA GLN A 46 -0.66 7.74 5.15
C GLN A 46 -0.77 9.16 5.71
N SER A 47 -1.90 9.82 5.47
CA SER A 47 -2.25 11.19 5.87
C SER A 47 -1.51 12.31 5.12
N VAL A 48 -2.20 13.42 4.94
CA VAL A 48 -1.64 14.61 4.28
C VAL A 48 -0.41 15.15 5.02
N PRO A 49 -0.42 15.28 6.38
CA PRO A 49 0.74 15.77 7.11
C PRO A 49 1.99 14.90 6.96
N ASP A 50 1.82 13.56 7.03
CA ASP A 50 2.97 12.63 6.91
C ASP A 50 3.52 12.66 5.49
N ILE A 51 2.66 12.62 4.47
CA ILE A 51 3.07 12.66 3.05
C ILE A 51 3.85 13.95 2.76
N ASN A 52 3.38 15.11 3.23
CA ASN A 52 4.06 16.38 3.03
C ASN A 52 5.43 16.41 3.74
N ALA A 53 5.51 15.97 4.98
CA ALA A 53 6.77 15.90 5.72
C ALA A 53 7.78 14.93 5.06
N ILE A 54 7.32 13.81 4.53
CA ILE A 54 8.14 12.85 3.76
C ILE A 54 8.60 13.49 2.45
N ALA A 55 7.71 14.14 1.71
CA ALA A 55 8.03 14.76 0.42
C ALA A 55 9.03 15.93 0.54
N GLU A 56 9.10 16.59 1.70
CA GLU A 56 10.12 17.59 2.00
C GLU A 56 11.48 16.97 2.34
N ALA A 57 11.47 15.77 2.96
CA ALA A 57 12.67 15.12 3.49
C ALA A 57 13.35 14.16 2.49
N CYS A 58 12.59 13.56 1.55
CA CYS A 58 13.13 12.63 0.58
C CYS A 58 12.50 12.83 -0.82
N HIS A 59 13.22 12.40 -1.86
CA HIS A 59 12.82 12.61 -3.26
C HIS A 59 12.30 11.35 -3.95
N LEU A 60 11.94 10.33 -3.17
CA LEU A 60 11.39 9.09 -3.69
C LEU A 60 9.92 9.27 -4.08
N PRO A 61 9.42 8.52 -5.08
CA PRO A 61 7.99 8.47 -5.38
C PRO A 61 7.19 8.02 -4.16
N ILE A 62 6.02 8.62 -3.99
CA ILE A 62 5.14 8.36 -2.84
C ILE A 62 3.85 7.71 -3.29
N ILE A 63 3.52 6.57 -2.68
CA ILE A 63 2.18 5.96 -2.70
C ILE A 63 1.43 6.52 -1.49
N GLY A 64 0.46 7.39 -1.74
CA GLY A 64 -0.32 8.06 -0.71
C GLY A 64 -1.63 7.35 -0.42
N ILE A 65 -2.00 7.28 0.87
CA ILE A 65 -3.30 6.86 1.35
C ILE A 65 -3.80 7.79 2.45
N VAL A 66 -5.10 7.80 2.68
CA VAL A 66 -5.70 8.32 3.92
C VAL A 66 -6.53 7.22 4.55
N LYS A 67 -6.24 6.89 5.81
CA LYS A 67 -7.05 5.96 6.60
C LYS A 67 -8.12 6.72 7.37
N ARG A 68 -9.37 6.38 7.11
CA ARG A 68 -10.52 6.94 7.82
C ARG A 68 -11.63 5.91 7.93
N ASN A 69 -12.17 5.75 9.14
CA ASN A 69 -13.28 4.87 9.41
C ASN A 69 -14.61 5.58 9.15
N TYR A 70 -15.58 4.84 8.66
CA TYR A 70 -16.97 5.26 8.46
C TYR A 70 -17.89 4.22 9.08
N ASP A 71 -18.95 4.66 9.74
CA ASP A 71 -19.87 3.77 10.50
C ASP A 71 -20.63 2.78 9.61
N ASP A 72 -20.80 3.11 8.32
CA ASP A 72 -21.53 2.32 7.35
C ASP A 72 -20.69 1.40 6.47
N SER A 73 -19.36 1.29 6.75
CA SER A 73 -18.42 0.57 5.90
C SER A 73 -17.20 0.03 6.66
N GLU A 74 -16.72 -1.13 6.23
CA GLU A 74 -15.43 -1.69 6.67
C GLU A 74 -14.24 -1.19 5.84
N ILE A 75 -14.49 -0.48 4.74
CA ILE A 75 -13.46 0.13 3.91
C ILE A 75 -12.92 1.37 4.62
N TYR A 76 -11.61 1.39 4.87
CA TYR A 76 -10.94 2.48 5.57
C TYR A 76 -9.73 3.07 4.83
N ILE A 77 -9.24 2.44 3.76
CA ILE A 77 -8.11 2.95 2.97
C ILE A 77 -8.65 3.80 1.82
N THR A 78 -8.44 5.10 1.90
CA THR A 78 -8.90 6.10 0.90
C THR A 78 -10.35 5.83 0.48
N PRO A 79 -11.30 5.84 1.45
CA PRO A 79 -12.61 5.23 1.24
C PRO A 79 -13.57 6.05 0.37
N THR A 80 -13.39 7.38 0.26
CA THR A 80 -14.31 8.26 -0.46
C THR A 80 -13.59 9.31 -1.30
N MET A 81 -14.36 10.10 -2.07
CA MET A 81 -13.86 11.23 -2.84
C MET A 81 -13.13 12.26 -1.95
N LYS A 82 -13.58 12.43 -0.70
CA LYS A 82 -12.95 13.33 0.25
C LYS A 82 -11.46 12.97 0.49
N GLU A 83 -11.15 11.71 0.71
CA GLU A 83 -9.78 11.24 0.93
C GLU A 83 -8.95 11.35 -0.35
N VAL A 84 -9.56 11.10 -1.50
CA VAL A 84 -8.90 11.32 -2.82
C VAL A 84 -8.53 12.79 -2.96
N ASP A 85 -9.48 13.72 -2.77
CA ASP A 85 -9.20 15.16 -2.89
C ASP A 85 -8.15 15.65 -1.86
N GLU A 86 -8.17 15.13 -0.64
CA GLU A 86 -7.12 15.40 0.35
C GLU A 86 -5.74 14.96 -0.17
N LEU A 87 -5.63 13.76 -0.72
CA LEU A 87 -4.37 13.23 -1.29
C LEU A 87 -3.89 14.01 -2.51
N LEU A 88 -4.79 14.50 -3.33
CA LEU A 88 -4.46 15.31 -4.51
C LEU A 88 -3.84 16.67 -4.14
N THR A 89 -3.98 17.14 -2.90
CA THR A 89 -3.26 18.33 -2.40
C THR A 89 -1.80 18.05 -2.07
N THR A 90 -1.38 16.78 -2.05
CA THR A 90 -0.03 16.35 -1.69
C THR A 90 0.85 16.13 -2.92
N ARG A 91 2.10 15.70 -2.68
CA ARG A 91 3.03 15.30 -3.74
C ARG A 91 3.01 13.80 -4.04
N ALA A 92 2.03 13.04 -3.51
CA ALA A 92 1.89 11.62 -3.83
C ALA A 92 1.60 11.44 -5.32
N GLU A 93 2.45 10.71 -6.03
CA GLU A 93 2.29 10.42 -7.45
C GLU A 93 1.34 9.25 -7.70
N ILE A 94 1.22 8.35 -6.73
CA ILE A 94 0.34 7.18 -6.77
C ILE A 94 -0.64 7.29 -5.62
N ILE A 95 -1.93 7.19 -5.91
CA ILE A 95 -3.01 7.19 -4.91
C ILE A 95 -3.52 5.76 -4.77
N ALA A 96 -3.30 5.17 -3.60
CA ALA A 96 -3.82 3.83 -3.32
C ALA A 96 -5.15 3.90 -2.58
N MET A 97 -6.05 2.97 -2.91
CA MET A 97 -7.37 2.87 -2.29
C MET A 97 -7.83 1.43 -2.22
N ASP A 98 -8.64 1.13 -1.22
CA ASP A 98 -9.31 -0.16 -1.09
C ASP A 98 -10.18 -0.43 -2.33
N ALA A 99 -9.90 -1.53 -3.01
CA ALA A 99 -10.64 -1.99 -4.19
C ALA A 99 -11.27 -3.36 -3.95
N THR A 100 -11.52 -3.71 -2.69
CA THR A 100 -12.23 -4.94 -2.32
C THR A 100 -13.71 -4.86 -2.69
N CYS A 101 -14.39 -6.00 -2.76
CA CYS A 101 -15.81 -6.07 -3.07
C CYS A 101 -16.73 -5.60 -1.93
N ARG A 102 -16.19 -5.18 -0.79
CA ARG A 102 -16.94 -4.66 0.35
C ARG A 102 -17.69 -3.37 -0.01
N LYS A 103 -18.78 -3.11 0.69
CA LYS A 103 -19.57 -1.90 0.48
C LYS A 103 -18.76 -0.66 0.86
N ARG A 104 -18.59 0.26 -0.08
CA ARG A 104 -17.92 1.54 0.13
C ARG A 104 -18.83 2.54 0.86
N PRO A 105 -18.29 3.44 1.70
CA PRO A 105 -19.09 4.47 2.36
C PRO A 105 -19.93 5.26 1.37
N GLY A 106 -21.21 5.49 1.69
CA GLY A 106 -22.13 6.20 0.81
C GLY A 106 -22.45 5.50 -0.51
N GLY A 107 -21.95 4.27 -0.75
CA GLY A 107 -22.18 3.54 -2.00
C GLY A 107 -21.52 4.13 -3.23
N ILE A 108 -20.46 4.95 -3.07
CA ILE A 108 -19.75 5.60 -4.18
C ILE A 108 -19.05 4.54 -5.03
N PRO A 109 -19.24 4.54 -6.37
CA PRO A 109 -18.50 3.65 -7.26
C PRO A 109 -16.99 3.93 -7.20
N VAL A 110 -16.17 2.88 -7.07
CA VAL A 110 -14.71 3.05 -7.04
C VAL A 110 -14.17 3.66 -8.32
N ARG A 111 -14.83 3.45 -9.45
CA ARG A 111 -14.50 4.07 -10.74
C ARG A 111 -14.46 5.59 -10.66
N ASP A 112 -15.41 6.21 -9.97
CA ASP A 112 -15.46 7.67 -9.86
C ASP A 112 -14.20 8.21 -9.14
N LEU A 113 -13.69 7.44 -8.16
CA LEU A 113 -12.44 7.78 -7.46
C LEU A 113 -11.22 7.63 -8.39
N VAL A 114 -11.19 6.56 -9.19
CA VAL A 114 -10.10 6.32 -10.17
C VAL A 114 -10.09 7.43 -11.22
N ASP A 115 -11.25 7.76 -11.78
CA ASP A 115 -11.39 8.83 -12.77
C ASP A 115 -10.90 10.17 -12.21
N ARG A 116 -11.25 10.48 -10.96
CA ARG A 116 -10.79 11.69 -10.25
C ARG A 116 -9.26 11.74 -10.06
N VAL A 117 -8.63 10.60 -9.76
CA VAL A 117 -7.17 10.47 -9.65
C VAL A 117 -6.51 10.73 -11.01
N HIS A 118 -7.06 10.16 -12.09
CA HIS A 118 -6.56 10.33 -13.46
C HIS A 118 -6.75 11.75 -13.98
N GLU A 119 -7.87 12.40 -13.70
CA GLU A 119 -8.11 13.82 -14.04
C GLU A 119 -7.03 14.75 -13.46
N ALA A 120 -6.49 14.38 -12.28
CA ALA A 120 -5.39 15.11 -11.64
C ALA A 120 -3.99 14.69 -12.14
N GLY A 121 -3.90 13.79 -13.13
CA GLY A 121 -2.64 13.31 -13.70
C GLY A 121 -1.85 12.41 -12.74
N ARG A 122 -2.51 11.73 -11.79
CA ARG A 122 -1.92 10.79 -10.85
C ARG A 122 -2.23 9.35 -11.27
N LEU A 123 -1.51 8.39 -10.67
CA LEU A 123 -1.75 6.96 -10.87
C LEU A 123 -2.63 6.40 -9.75
N ALA A 124 -3.54 5.48 -10.10
CA ALA A 124 -4.42 4.79 -9.17
C ALA A 124 -3.91 3.38 -8.88
N MET A 125 -3.75 3.02 -7.60
CA MET A 125 -3.36 1.70 -7.13
C MET A 125 -4.53 1.04 -6.38
N ALA A 126 -4.85 -0.20 -6.73
CA ALA A 126 -5.91 -0.99 -6.11
C ALA A 126 -5.37 -1.85 -4.97
N ASP A 127 -5.82 -1.64 -3.75
CA ASP A 127 -5.58 -2.55 -2.63
C ASP A 127 -6.64 -3.66 -2.62
N CYS A 128 -6.26 -4.88 -3.01
CA CYS A 128 -7.13 -6.03 -3.21
C CYS A 128 -6.81 -7.17 -2.24
N SER A 129 -7.78 -8.04 -2.01
CA SER A 129 -7.64 -9.24 -1.17
C SER A 129 -7.74 -10.56 -1.94
N THR A 130 -8.27 -10.53 -3.15
CA THR A 130 -8.50 -11.72 -3.99
C THR A 130 -8.14 -11.44 -5.45
N PHE A 131 -7.91 -12.50 -6.22
CA PHE A 131 -7.68 -12.40 -7.66
C PHE A 131 -8.83 -11.74 -8.41
N GLU A 132 -10.06 -12.07 -8.05
CA GLU A 132 -11.24 -11.52 -8.70
C GLU A 132 -11.33 -9.99 -8.51
N GLU A 133 -10.99 -9.50 -7.32
CA GLU A 133 -10.90 -8.06 -7.07
C GLU A 133 -9.80 -7.39 -7.90
N CYS A 134 -8.63 -8.03 -8.03
CA CYS A 134 -7.56 -7.53 -8.88
C CYS A 134 -7.99 -7.46 -10.36
N ARG A 135 -8.71 -8.48 -10.84
CA ARG A 135 -9.25 -8.50 -12.20
C ARG A 135 -10.26 -7.37 -12.43
N VAL A 136 -11.20 -7.21 -11.51
CA VAL A 136 -12.20 -6.12 -11.57
C VAL A 136 -11.51 -4.75 -11.46
N ALA A 137 -10.48 -4.60 -10.64
CA ALA A 137 -9.72 -3.37 -10.54
C ALA A 137 -9.05 -3.00 -11.86
N GLN A 138 -8.41 -3.97 -12.55
CA GLN A 138 -7.89 -3.74 -13.91
C GLN A 138 -8.98 -3.28 -14.87
N GLU A 139 -10.15 -3.92 -14.89
CA GLU A 139 -11.29 -3.54 -15.74
C GLU A 139 -11.87 -2.17 -15.36
N THR A 140 -11.73 -1.78 -14.09
CA THR A 140 -12.13 -0.47 -13.60
C THR A 140 -11.18 0.65 -14.05
N GLY A 141 -9.96 0.31 -14.45
CA GLY A 141 -8.97 1.26 -14.98
C GLY A 141 -7.87 1.63 -13.99
N PHE A 142 -7.67 0.87 -12.92
CA PHE A 142 -6.50 1.05 -12.07
C PHE A 142 -5.20 0.80 -12.85
N ASP A 143 -4.17 1.60 -12.57
CA ASP A 143 -2.85 1.50 -13.21
C ASP A 143 -2.02 0.33 -12.67
N MET A 144 -2.32 -0.14 -11.46
CA MET A 144 -1.68 -1.28 -10.81
C MET A 144 -2.59 -1.89 -9.74
N VAL A 145 -2.33 -3.15 -9.40
CA VAL A 145 -3.02 -3.87 -8.32
C VAL A 145 -2.04 -4.28 -7.23
N SER A 146 -2.52 -4.40 -6.00
CA SER A 146 -1.73 -4.82 -4.85
C SER A 146 -2.44 -5.88 -4.04
N THR A 147 -1.68 -6.76 -3.41
CA THR A 147 -2.17 -7.82 -2.52
C THR A 147 -2.36 -7.36 -1.07
N THR A 148 -2.39 -6.04 -0.83
CA THR A 148 -2.43 -5.38 0.49
C THR A 148 -3.49 -5.96 1.41
N MET A 149 -4.67 -6.26 0.88
CA MET A 149 -5.82 -6.70 1.68
C MET A 149 -5.94 -8.23 1.81
N SER A 150 -5.04 -9.03 1.22
CA SER A 150 -5.08 -10.49 1.40
C SER A 150 -4.85 -10.88 2.86
N GLY A 151 -5.82 -11.62 3.41
CA GLY A 151 -5.88 -12.01 4.81
C GLY A 151 -6.43 -10.94 5.77
N TYR A 152 -6.92 -9.81 5.24
CA TYR A 152 -7.55 -8.72 6.00
C TYR A 152 -9.05 -8.54 5.68
N THR A 153 -9.62 -9.42 4.86
CA THR A 153 -11.07 -9.54 4.64
C THR A 153 -11.55 -10.89 5.15
N ASP A 154 -12.84 -11.02 5.49
CA ASP A 154 -13.38 -12.25 6.05
C ASP A 154 -13.40 -13.42 5.07
N TYR A 155 -13.34 -13.13 3.77
CA TYR A 155 -13.40 -14.10 2.68
C TYR A 155 -12.04 -14.39 2.04
N SER A 156 -10.97 -13.68 2.39
CA SER A 156 -9.61 -13.96 1.90
C SER A 156 -8.84 -14.92 2.81
N PRO A 157 -7.86 -15.67 2.28
CA PRO A 157 -7.11 -16.65 3.07
C PRO A 157 -6.31 -16.00 4.20
N ARG A 158 -6.43 -16.52 5.43
CA ARG A 158 -5.63 -16.07 6.59
C ARG A 158 -4.30 -16.82 6.62
N LEU A 159 -3.32 -16.32 5.88
CA LEU A 159 -1.97 -16.88 5.81
C LEU A 159 -1.05 -16.24 6.87
N GLU A 160 -0.02 -16.96 7.33
CA GLU A 160 1.00 -16.40 8.23
C GLU A 160 1.99 -15.48 7.48
N GLY A 161 2.27 -15.75 6.21
CA GLY A 161 3.15 -14.99 5.31
C GLY A 161 2.40 -14.34 4.15
N PRO A 162 3.14 -13.83 3.15
CA PRO A 162 2.55 -13.25 1.95
C PRO A 162 1.72 -14.27 1.15
N ASP A 163 0.74 -13.77 0.42
CA ASP A 163 -0.07 -14.58 -0.49
C ASP A 163 0.65 -14.76 -1.84
N PHE A 164 1.62 -15.66 -1.87
CA PHE A 164 2.43 -15.91 -3.06
C PHE A 164 1.63 -16.46 -4.23
N ASP A 165 0.56 -17.20 -3.97
CA ASP A 165 -0.30 -17.76 -5.02
C ASP A 165 -1.14 -16.65 -5.67
N LEU A 166 -1.65 -15.71 -4.89
CA LEU A 166 -2.32 -14.51 -5.41
C LEU A 166 -1.36 -13.66 -6.25
N ILE A 167 -0.14 -13.38 -5.74
CA ILE A 167 0.88 -12.62 -6.47
C ILE A 167 1.17 -13.26 -7.82
N ARG A 168 1.47 -14.58 -7.84
CA ARG A 168 1.80 -15.31 -9.05
C ARG A 168 0.64 -15.28 -10.05
N ARG A 169 -0.56 -15.60 -9.60
CA ARG A 169 -1.73 -15.63 -10.46
C ARG A 169 -2.01 -14.25 -11.07
N CYS A 170 -1.94 -13.19 -10.28
CA CYS A 170 -2.11 -11.83 -10.80
C CYS A 170 -1.02 -11.48 -11.82
N ALA A 171 0.24 -11.83 -11.56
CA ALA A 171 1.34 -11.55 -12.48
C ALA A 171 1.26 -12.32 -13.81
N GLU A 172 0.67 -13.51 -13.81
CA GLU A 172 0.50 -14.35 -15.00
C GLU A 172 -0.73 -13.96 -15.83
N GLU A 173 -1.83 -13.53 -15.18
CA GLU A 173 -3.14 -13.37 -15.83
C GLU A 173 -3.52 -11.90 -16.08
N LEU A 174 -2.92 -10.91 -15.38
CA LEU A 174 -3.27 -9.50 -15.52
C LEU A 174 -2.25 -8.74 -16.39
N ALA A 175 -2.72 -7.71 -17.06
CA ALA A 175 -1.88 -6.82 -17.87
C ALA A 175 -1.28 -5.65 -17.07
N VAL A 176 -1.84 -5.34 -15.90
CA VAL A 176 -1.36 -4.27 -15.03
C VAL A 176 -0.29 -4.77 -14.06
N PRO A 177 0.66 -3.90 -13.65
CA PRO A 177 1.69 -4.25 -12.66
C PRO A 177 1.10 -4.74 -11.34
N VAL A 178 1.74 -5.76 -10.75
CA VAL A 178 1.36 -6.35 -9.45
C VAL A 178 2.34 -5.89 -8.38
N ILE A 179 1.84 -5.25 -7.35
CA ILE A 179 2.59 -4.81 -6.17
C ILE A 179 2.36 -5.82 -5.05
N ALA A 180 3.41 -6.55 -4.65
CA ALA A 180 3.33 -7.46 -3.52
C ALA A 180 3.33 -6.67 -2.21
N GLU A 181 2.25 -6.75 -1.45
CA GLU A 181 2.15 -6.13 -0.14
C GLU A 181 1.37 -7.03 0.82
N GLY A 182 1.73 -7.00 2.08
CA GLY A 182 1.11 -7.78 3.15
C GLY A 182 1.99 -8.91 3.65
N LYS A 183 2.27 -8.90 4.95
CA LYS A 183 2.98 -9.97 5.69
C LYS A 183 4.36 -10.35 5.16
N ILE A 184 5.03 -9.48 4.41
CA ILE A 184 6.45 -9.64 4.05
C ILE A 184 7.27 -9.32 5.30
N HIS A 185 7.74 -10.35 6.00
CA HIS A 185 8.42 -10.21 7.28
C HIS A 185 9.94 -10.41 7.18
N TYR A 186 10.40 -11.15 6.18
CA TYR A 186 11.78 -11.53 5.99
C TYR A 186 12.27 -11.19 4.57
N PRO A 187 13.59 -10.98 4.37
CA PRO A 187 14.16 -10.78 3.03
C PRO A 187 13.86 -11.92 2.06
N GLU A 188 13.72 -13.14 2.57
CA GLU A 188 13.38 -14.33 1.79
C GLU A 188 11.95 -14.25 1.23
N ASP A 189 11.00 -13.68 2.00
CA ASP A 189 9.63 -13.43 1.54
C ASP A 189 9.62 -12.43 0.39
N LEU A 190 10.42 -11.35 0.52
CA LEU A 190 10.57 -10.35 -0.52
C LEU A 190 11.14 -10.96 -1.80
N LYS A 191 12.20 -11.76 -1.69
CA LYS A 191 12.80 -12.47 -2.83
C LYS A 191 11.77 -13.35 -3.51
N LYS A 192 11.02 -14.14 -2.74
CA LYS A 192 9.99 -15.04 -3.28
C LYS A 192 8.83 -14.28 -3.93
N ALA A 193 8.45 -13.10 -3.42
CA ALA A 193 7.44 -12.26 -4.07
C ALA A 193 7.87 -11.86 -5.49
N PHE A 194 9.13 -11.46 -5.69
CA PHE A 194 9.67 -11.17 -7.02
C PHE A 194 9.79 -12.42 -7.92
N GLU A 195 10.15 -13.57 -7.35
CA GLU A 195 10.15 -14.86 -8.07
C GLU A 195 8.74 -15.27 -8.52
N CYS A 196 7.70 -14.83 -7.81
CA CYS A 196 6.29 -14.98 -8.21
C CYS A 196 5.83 -13.95 -9.25
N GLY A 197 6.70 -13.06 -9.73
CA GLY A 197 6.39 -12.11 -10.79
C GLY A 197 5.93 -10.72 -10.30
N ALA A 198 6.09 -10.39 -9.01
CA ALA A 198 5.78 -9.05 -8.52
C ALA A 198 6.57 -7.98 -9.28
N PHE A 199 5.91 -6.92 -9.72
CA PHE A 199 6.52 -5.76 -10.36
C PHE A 199 7.33 -4.92 -9.36
N SER A 200 6.80 -4.77 -8.15
CA SER A 200 7.43 -4.10 -7.01
C SER A 200 6.88 -4.72 -5.72
N ALA A 201 7.45 -4.39 -4.58
CA ALA A 201 6.93 -4.85 -3.30
C ALA A 201 6.94 -3.75 -2.25
N VAL A 202 5.95 -3.77 -1.35
CA VAL A 202 5.84 -2.85 -0.22
C VAL A 202 6.07 -3.61 1.08
N VAL A 203 7.02 -3.14 1.89
CA VAL A 203 7.30 -3.68 3.23
C VAL A 203 7.05 -2.61 4.28
N GLY A 204 6.21 -2.92 5.26
CA GLY A 204 5.85 -2.02 6.37
C GLY A 204 6.43 -2.46 7.71
N GLY A 205 5.65 -3.15 8.53
CA GLY A 205 5.96 -3.47 9.92
C GLY A 205 7.27 -4.23 10.16
N ALA A 206 7.81 -4.90 9.15
CA ALA A 206 9.12 -5.53 9.22
C ALA A 206 10.30 -4.54 9.21
N ILE A 207 10.07 -3.29 8.79
CA ILE A 207 11.10 -2.24 8.68
C ILE A 207 10.78 -1.08 9.62
N THR A 208 9.54 -0.60 9.63
CA THR A 208 9.16 0.69 10.23
C THR A 208 8.40 0.56 11.55
N ARG A 209 8.17 -0.65 12.06
CA ARG A 209 7.54 -0.89 13.36
C ARG A 209 8.46 -1.65 14.32
N PRO A 210 9.36 -0.94 15.03
CA PRO A 210 10.27 -1.56 15.99
C PRO A 210 9.57 -2.45 17.03
N GLN A 211 8.35 -2.11 17.46
CA GLN A 211 7.56 -2.93 18.38
C GLN A 211 7.22 -4.30 17.79
N GLU A 212 6.87 -4.39 16.50
CA GLU A 212 6.59 -5.67 15.83
C GLU A 212 7.89 -6.46 15.59
N ILE A 213 8.97 -5.76 15.25
CA ILE A 213 10.30 -6.37 15.05
C ILE A 213 10.78 -6.95 16.37
N THR A 214 10.75 -6.17 17.46
CA THR A 214 11.15 -6.61 18.80
C THR A 214 10.32 -7.81 19.25
N ALA A 215 8.99 -7.79 19.04
CA ALA A 215 8.12 -8.91 19.42
C ALA A 215 8.51 -10.22 18.71
N ARG A 216 8.92 -10.16 17.43
CA ARG A 216 9.41 -11.35 16.71
C ARG A 216 10.68 -11.93 17.34
N PHE A 217 11.62 -11.07 17.77
CA PHE A 217 12.81 -11.55 18.47
C PHE A 217 12.50 -12.12 19.84
N VAL A 218 11.66 -11.47 20.64
CA VAL A 218 11.26 -11.93 21.98
C VAL A 218 10.54 -13.28 21.91
N LYS A 219 9.71 -13.50 20.90
CA LYS A 219 8.96 -14.77 20.72
C LYS A 219 9.85 -16.03 20.70
N ILE A 220 11.14 -15.89 20.31
CA ILE A 220 12.08 -17.02 20.24
C ILE A 220 12.58 -17.42 21.63
N LEU A 221 12.46 -16.54 22.62
CA LEU A 221 12.98 -16.77 23.98
C LEU A 221 12.00 -17.54 24.89
N GLY A 222 10.78 -17.81 24.42
CA GLY A 222 9.74 -18.58 25.15
C GLY A 222 8.64 -17.69 25.63
#